data_9f898e9032440c0a1c3ec7b34439b2d5
#
_entry.id   9f898e9032440c0a1c3ec7b34439b2d5
#
_cell.length_a   1.000
_cell.length_b   1.000
_cell.length_c   1.000
_cell.angle_alpha   90.00
_cell.angle_beta   90.00
_cell.angle_gamma   90.00
#
_symmetry.space_group_name_H-M   'P 1'
#
loop_
_entity.id
_entity.type
_entity.pdbx_description
1 polymer ?
#
loop_
_entity_poly.entity_id
_entity_poly.type
_entity_poly.pdbx_seq_one_letter_code
_entity_poly.pdbx_strand_id
1 'polypeptide(L)'
;MSRRLLIPLLLLALAAAGCGGSSKSSKGTTSSSEPGKRLKVGLVTDTNQLNDRGFNHLAYVGLLRAQKKLGVSGRVFQSNTAQDYIPNLAKFAQQGYDLVISVGFAQADAIATVAKRYPKTNFAIIDVDATTLKEKPKNVLGLLFREQEVGYLAGYLAALVEKQKAGPDVIGSVGGMKEPPVDRFIAGYQAGAEKADPGIKLLNGYSHDWVDQAKCKEVALNHIAAGSSIEFQVAGGCGLGTLDAAKERRVWGIGVDADQSFLGPHVLTSAVKRVDESVYLTILDVKNGKFRGGRNSVFGLKQNGVGLGKISPKVPRSVVDRVEKIRADIAAGKISGIPTTVS
;
A
#
# COMPACT_ATOMS: atom_id res chain seq x y z
N MET A 1 -62.48 35.10 36.95
CA MET A 1 -62.71 36.43 36.40
C MET A 1 -62.12 36.43 35.03
N SER A 2 -62.87 36.05 34.05
CA SER A 2 -63.62 36.84 33.04
C SER A 2 -62.82 37.97 32.39
N ARG A 3 -62.43 37.81 31.12
CA ARG A 3 -62.97 38.62 30.01
C ARG A 3 -62.49 38.08 28.66
N ARG A 4 -63.47 37.61 27.90
CA ARG A 4 -63.44 37.41 26.45
C ARG A 4 -63.49 38.76 25.75
N LEU A 5 -62.86 38.94 24.59
CA LEU A 5 -63.41 39.82 23.55
C LEU A 5 -63.15 39.23 22.16
N LEU A 6 -64.22 39.31 21.36
CA LEU A 6 -64.44 38.73 20.04
C LEU A 6 -64.25 39.80 18.93
N ILE A 7 -63.63 39.40 17.76
CA ILE A 7 -64.07 39.64 16.35
C ILE A 7 -64.23 41.11 15.88
N PRO A 8 -63.98 41.53 14.59
CA PRO A 8 -64.51 40.86 13.39
C PRO A 8 -63.61 40.79 12.13
N LEU A 9 -63.99 39.88 11.30
CA LEU A 9 -63.92 39.64 9.86
C LEU A 9 -64.16 40.90 9.00
N LEU A 10 -63.35 41.14 7.95
CA LEU A 10 -63.77 41.92 6.79
C LEU A 10 -63.26 41.31 5.49
N LEU A 11 -64.16 40.72 4.71
CA LEU A 11 -63.98 40.38 3.32
C LEU A 11 -64.03 41.63 2.44
N LEU A 12 -63.15 41.74 1.46
CA LEU A 12 -63.47 42.48 0.23
C LEU A 12 -62.80 41.83 -0.96
N ALA A 13 -63.59 41.30 -1.88
CA ALA A 13 -63.24 40.83 -3.19
C ALA A 13 -63.35 41.99 -4.19
N LEU A 14 -62.37 42.15 -5.10
CA LEU A 14 -62.66 42.74 -6.42
C LEU A 14 -61.73 42.14 -7.47
N ALA A 15 -62.32 41.67 -8.53
CA ALA A 15 -61.68 41.19 -9.74
C ALA A 15 -61.40 42.34 -10.71
N ALA A 16 -60.32 42.24 -11.47
CA ALA A 16 -60.23 42.84 -12.81
C ALA A 16 -59.12 42.17 -13.61
N ALA A 17 -59.48 41.79 -14.82
CA ALA A 17 -58.70 41.17 -15.85
C ALA A 17 -57.71 42.10 -16.53
N GLY A 18 -56.62 41.57 -17.07
CA GLY A 18 -55.68 42.34 -17.93
C GLY A 18 -54.55 41.47 -18.55
N CYS A 19 -54.69 41.25 -19.79
CA CYS A 19 -53.83 40.59 -20.82
C CYS A 19 -52.29 40.62 -20.70
N GLY A 20 -51.67 39.50 -21.07
CA GLY A 20 -50.66 39.46 -22.17
C GLY A 20 -49.22 39.66 -21.76
N GLY A 21 -48.44 38.57 -21.88
CA GLY A 21 -46.99 38.64 -21.85
C GLY A 21 -46.31 37.29 -21.69
N SER A 22 -46.10 36.55 -22.80
CA SER A 22 -45.31 35.32 -22.82
C SER A 22 -43.84 35.60 -22.53
N SER A 23 -43.38 35.38 -21.35
CA SER A 23 -41.96 35.23 -21.06
C SER A 23 -41.69 33.78 -20.60
N LYS A 24 -40.93 33.07 -21.44
CA LYS A 24 -40.40 31.74 -21.13
C LYS A 24 -39.49 31.83 -19.89
N SER A 25 -40.02 31.54 -18.74
CA SER A 25 -39.26 31.28 -17.55
C SER A 25 -38.58 29.91 -17.70
N SER A 26 -37.28 29.93 -17.96
CA SER A 26 -36.43 28.76 -17.82
C SER A 26 -36.52 28.27 -16.38
N LYS A 27 -37.21 27.16 -16.17
CA LYS A 27 -37.12 26.40 -14.91
C LYS A 27 -35.68 25.96 -14.75
N GLY A 28 -34.90 26.72 -13.99
CA GLY A 28 -33.68 26.23 -13.40
C GLY A 28 -34.06 25.05 -12.50
N THR A 29 -33.78 23.85 -13.00
CA THR A 29 -33.83 22.63 -12.22
C THR A 29 -32.72 22.73 -11.19
N THR A 30 -33.02 23.27 -10.01
CA THR A 30 -32.20 23.02 -8.82
C THR A 30 -32.29 21.55 -8.56
N SER A 31 -31.32 20.81 -9.08
CA SER A 31 -31.06 19.44 -8.68
C SER A 31 -30.74 19.48 -7.19
N SER A 32 -31.77 19.27 -6.37
CA SER A 32 -31.59 18.87 -4.99
C SER A 32 -30.90 17.50 -5.05
N SER A 33 -29.56 17.49 -4.95
CA SER A 33 -28.84 16.26 -4.69
C SER A 33 -29.38 15.69 -3.38
N GLU A 34 -30.13 14.59 -3.47
CA GLU A 34 -30.32 13.72 -2.31
C GLU A 34 -28.97 13.53 -1.63
N PRO A 35 -28.89 13.46 -0.28
CA PRO A 35 -27.66 13.19 0.41
C PRO A 35 -27.14 11.84 -0.09
N GLY A 36 -26.22 11.90 -1.06
CA GLY A 36 -25.75 10.74 -1.81
C GLY A 36 -25.29 9.65 -0.88
N LYS A 37 -25.77 8.44 -1.08
CA LYS A 37 -25.38 7.22 -0.37
C LYS A 37 -23.86 7.19 -0.27
N ARG A 38 -23.33 7.24 0.95
CA ARG A 38 -21.89 7.21 1.17
C ARG A 38 -21.31 5.92 0.61
N LEU A 39 -20.28 6.02 -0.21
CA LEU A 39 -19.54 4.87 -0.73
C LEU A 39 -19.02 4.02 0.43
N LYS A 40 -19.34 2.73 0.44
CA LYS A 40 -18.91 1.77 1.46
C LYS A 40 -17.66 1.02 0.98
N VAL A 41 -16.60 1.06 1.76
CA VAL A 41 -15.32 0.40 1.47
C VAL A 41 -14.96 -0.58 2.57
N GLY A 42 -14.76 -1.85 2.21
CA GLY A 42 -14.24 -2.90 3.07
C GLY A 42 -12.74 -3.10 2.82
N LEU A 43 -11.98 -3.30 3.88
CA LEU A 43 -10.58 -3.71 3.83
C LEU A 43 -10.44 -5.04 4.57
N VAL A 44 -9.80 -6.03 3.96
CA VAL A 44 -9.50 -7.33 4.59
C VAL A 44 -7.99 -7.52 4.62
N THR A 45 -7.43 -7.61 5.83
CA THR A 45 -5.98 -7.84 6.00
C THR A 45 -5.63 -9.31 5.76
N ASP A 46 -4.37 -9.58 5.47
CA ASP A 46 -3.81 -10.92 5.63
C ASP A 46 -3.61 -11.27 7.12
N THR A 47 -2.83 -12.31 7.41
CA THR A 47 -2.57 -12.76 8.78
C THR A 47 -1.66 -11.81 9.59
N ASN A 48 -0.99 -10.86 8.94
CA ASN A 48 -0.33 -9.76 9.61
C ASN A 48 -1.37 -8.80 10.21
N GLN A 49 -1.17 -8.40 11.41
CA GLN A 49 -2.04 -7.47 12.13
C GLN A 49 -1.92 -6.03 11.60
N LEU A 50 -2.90 -5.17 11.87
CA LEU A 50 -2.85 -3.74 11.52
C LEU A 50 -1.69 -2.97 12.17
N ASN A 51 -1.05 -3.53 13.18
CA ASN A 51 0.08 -2.95 13.88
C ASN A 51 1.45 -3.45 13.38
N ASP A 52 1.51 -4.05 12.19
CA ASP A 52 2.74 -4.54 11.55
C ASP A 52 3.78 -3.44 11.24
N ARG A 53 3.41 -2.18 11.45
CA ARG A 53 4.21 -0.97 11.17
C ARG A 53 4.70 -0.88 9.71
N GLY A 54 3.99 -1.55 8.81
CA GLY A 54 4.33 -1.68 7.39
C GLY A 54 3.09 -1.88 6.53
N PHE A 55 2.98 -3.02 5.91
CA PHE A 55 2.09 -3.36 4.80
C PHE A 55 0.58 -3.19 5.09
N ASN A 56 0.05 -3.91 6.10
CA ASN A 56 -1.38 -3.79 6.47
C ASN A 56 -1.70 -2.44 7.11
N HIS A 57 -0.77 -1.91 7.91
CA HIS A 57 -0.91 -0.56 8.48
C HIS A 57 -1.09 0.50 7.38
N LEU A 58 -0.27 0.46 6.33
CA LEU A 58 -0.35 1.41 5.23
C LEU A 58 -1.67 1.28 4.44
N ALA A 59 -2.15 0.05 4.21
CA ALA A 59 -3.46 -0.14 3.58
C ALA A 59 -4.58 0.52 4.41
N TYR A 60 -4.53 0.38 5.73
CA TYR A 60 -5.47 1.02 6.65
C TYR A 60 -5.32 2.55 6.65
N VAL A 61 -4.11 3.08 6.64
CA VAL A 61 -3.85 4.53 6.51
C VAL A 61 -4.48 5.09 5.22
N GLY A 62 -4.38 4.38 4.11
CA GLY A 62 -5.04 4.75 2.85
C GLY A 62 -6.56 4.82 2.98
N LEU A 63 -7.17 3.85 3.65
CA LEU A 63 -8.61 3.85 3.94
C LEU A 63 -9.02 5.00 4.86
N LEU A 64 -8.29 5.25 5.95
CA LEU A 64 -8.56 6.37 6.87
C LEU A 64 -8.45 7.74 6.15
N ARG A 65 -7.44 7.88 5.29
CA ARG A 65 -7.29 9.08 4.44
C ARG A 65 -8.48 9.26 3.51
N ALA A 66 -8.99 8.18 2.91
CA ALA A 66 -10.17 8.23 2.05
C ALA A 66 -11.44 8.58 2.85
N GLN A 67 -11.62 8.03 4.05
CA GLN A 67 -12.73 8.42 4.94
C GLN A 67 -12.68 9.93 5.23
N LYS A 68 -11.52 10.46 5.60
CA LYS A 68 -11.34 11.88 5.93
C LYS A 68 -11.50 12.80 4.72
N LYS A 69 -10.92 12.46 3.57
CA LYS A 69 -10.87 13.36 2.40
C LYS A 69 -12.02 13.17 1.41
N LEU A 70 -12.54 11.95 1.30
CA LEU A 70 -13.55 11.61 0.31
C LEU A 70 -14.94 11.38 0.93
N GLY A 71 -15.05 11.34 2.26
CA GLY A 71 -16.31 11.12 2.97
C GLY A 71 -16.88 9.71 2.83
N VAL A 72 -16.05 8.72 2.47
CA VAL A 72 -16.47 7.32 2.34
C VAL A 72 -16.69 6.67 3.72
N SER A 73 -17.49 5.60 3.77
CA SER A 73 -17.64 4.76 4.96
C SER A 73 -16.72 3.55 4.84
N GLY A 74 -15.67 3.48 5.65
CA GLY A 74 -14.69 2.40 5.65
C GLY A 74 -14.80 1.50 6.87
N ARG A 75 -14.61 0.17 6.67
CA ARG A 75 -14.48 -0.82 7.75
C ARG A 75 -13.37 -1.80 7.40
N VAL A 76 -12.77 -2.38 8.45
CA VAL A 76 -11.70 -3.37 8.33
C VAL A 76 -12.13 -4.67 9.00
N PHE A 77 -11.84 -5.80 8.35
CA PHE A 77 -11.76 -7.12 8.98
C PHE A 77 -10.30 -7.57 9.00
N GLN A 78 -9.80 -7.90 10.17
CA GLN A 78 -8.50 -8.53 10.32
C GLN A 78 -8.67 -10.05 10.22
N SER A 79 -7.79 -10.69 9.46
CA SER A 79 -7.76 -12.14 9.36
C SER A 79 -6.67 -12.69 10.28
N ASN A 80 -7.00 -13.68 11.08
CA ASN A 80 -6.05 -14.34 11.96
C ASN A 80 -5.42 -15.57 11.28
N THR A 81 -6.17 -16.16 10.37
CA THR A 81 -5.77 -17.35 9.60
C THR A 81 -6.23 -17.22 8.15
N ALA A 82 -5.67 -18.03 7.25
CA ALA A 82 -6.09 -18.05 5.85
C ALA A 82 -7.57 -18.47 5.67
N GLN A 83 -8.14 -19.23 6.61
CA GLN A 83 -9.55 -19.62 6.62
C GLN A 83 -10.51 -18.44 6.76
N ASP A 84 -10.03 -17.32 7.32
CA ASP A 84 -10.83 -16.11 7.51
C ASP A 84 -11.01 -15.28 6.21
N TYR A 85 -10.18 -15.51 5.19
CA TYR A 85 -10.17 -14.67 3.98
C TYR A 85 -11.50 -14.69 3.23
N ILE A 86 -12.01 -15.87 2.87
CA ILE A 86 -13.27 -16.02 2.14
C ILE A 86 -14.45 -15.45 2.94
N PRO A 87 -14.68 -15.83 4.22
CA PRO A 87 -15.80 -15.27 4.98
C PRO A 87 -15.71 -13.76 5.18
N ASN A 88 -14.52 -13.20 5.43
CA ASN A 88 -14.34 -11.76 5.59
C ASN A 88 -14.65 -10.98 4.30
N LEU A 89 -14.12 -11.42 3.16
CA LEU A 89 -14.40 -10.81 1.85
C LEU A 89 -15.89 -10.93 1.49
N ALA A 90 -16.48 -12.13 1.65
CA ALA A 90 -17.87 -12.38 1.33
C ALA A 90 -18.83 -11.56 2.20
N LYS A 91 -18.53 -11.38 3.49
CA LYS A 91 -19.36 -10.60 4.41
C LYS A 91 -19.50 -9.14 3.97
N PHE A 92 -18.43 -8.50 3.50
CA PHE A 92 -18.51 -7.15 2.94
C PHE A 92 -19.38 -7.11 1.68
N ALA A 93 -19.18 -8.05 0.75
CA ALA A 93 -19.97 -8.12 -0.47
C ALA A 93 -21.48 -8.37 -0.19
N GLN A 94 -21.80 -9.27 0.74
CA GLN A 94 -23.19 -9.53 1.21
C GLN A 94 -23.84 -8.29 1.82
N GLN A 95 -23.07 -7.47 2.53
CA GLN A 95 -23.55 -6.22 3.15
C GLN A 95 -23.67 -5.05 2.15
N GLY A 96 -23.45 -5.32 0.84
CA GLY A 96 -23.58 -4.32 -0.21
C GLY A 96 -22.49 -3.24 -0.15
N TYR A 97 -21.24 -3.62 0.13
CA TYR A 97 -20.11 -2.72 0.01
C TYR A 97 -19.81 -2.48 -1.47
N ASP A 98 -19.47 -1.23 -1.81
CA ASP A 98 -19.24 -0.80 -3.19
C ASP A 98 -17.84 -1.21 -3.68
N LEU A 99 -16.88 -1.29 -2.75
CA LEU A 99 -15.52 -1.76 -2.96
C LEU A 99 -15.06 -2.61 -1.78
N VAL A 100 -14.41 -3.74 -2.08
CA VAL A 100 -13.72 -4.58 -1.09
C VAL A 100 -12.26 -4.73 -1.50
N ILE A 101 -11.35 -4.31 -0.63
CA ILE A 101 -9.90 -4.36 -0.86
C ILE A 101 -9.31 -5.50 -0.03
N SER A 102 -8.64 -6.42 -0.70
CA SER A 102 -7.88 -7.52 -0.13
C SER A 102 -6.40 -7.15 -0.05
N VAL A 103 -5.80 -7.31 1.12
CA VAL A 103 -4.41 -6.92 1.37
C VAL A 103 -3.53 -8.16 1.37
N GLY A 104 -2.69 -8.30 0.32
CA GLY A 104 -1.64 -9.31 0.28
C GLY A 104 -1.89 -10.50 -0.65
N PHE A 105 -0.76 -11.07 -1.07
CA PHE A 105 -0.66 -12.13 -2.07
C PHE A 105 -1.41 -13.40 -1.67
N ALA A 106 -1.39 -13.77 -0.39
CA ALA A 106 -2.02 -14.98 0.12
C ALA A 106 -3.54 -15.05 -0.06
N GLN A 107 -4.20 -13.93 -0.39
CA GLN A 107 -5.65 -13.86 -0.58
C GLN A 107 -6.11 -14.08 -2.03
N ALA A 108 -5.20 -14.43 -2.96
CA ALA A 108 -5.50 -14.54 -4.40
C ALA A 108 -6.67 -15.49 -4.71
N ASP A 109 -6.65 -16.71 -4.16
CA ASP A 109 -7.71 -17.71 -4.39
C ASP A 109 -9.03 -17.30 -3.70
N ALA A 110 -8.93 -16.67 -2.54
CA ALA A 110 -10.10 -16.22 -1.79
C ALA A 110 -10.85 -15.12 -2.55
N ILE A 111 -10.13 -14.09 -3.04
CA ILE A 111 -10.76 -13.00 -3.78
C ILE A 111 -11.31 -13.47 -5.13
N ALA A 112 -10.63 -14.39 -5.84
CA ALA A 112 -11.14 -14.97 -7.09
C ALA A 112 -12.49 -15.68 -6.85
N THR A 113 -12.57 -16.48 -5.79
CA THR A 113 -13.78 -17.20 -5.38
C THR A 113 -14.93 -16.25 -5.04
N VAL A 114 -14.65 -15.20 -4.25
CA VAL A 114 -15.69 -14.27 -3.79
C VAL A 114 -16.11 -13.33 -4.92
N ALA A 115 -15.19 -12.82 -5.72
CA ALA A 115 -15.49 -11.90 -6.82
C ALA A 115 -16.42 -12.54 -7.87
N LYS A 116 -16.24 -13.83 -8.17
CA LYS A 116 -17.15 -14.60 -9.03
C LYS A 116 -18.58 -14.65 -8.47
N ARG A 117 -18.72 -14.83 -7.18
CA ARG A 117 -20.02 -14.93 -6.50
C ARG A 117 -20.75 -13.58 -6.41
N TYR A 118 -19.99 -12.48 -6.39
CA TYR A 118 -20.52 -11.12 -6.23
C TYR A 118 -20.10 -10.19 -7.39
N PRO A 119 -20.58 -10.42 -8.62
CA PRO A 119 -20.11 -9.73 -9.82
C PRO A 119 -20.45 -8.22 -9.85
N LYS A 120 -21.37 -7.76 -8.99
CA LYS A 120 -21.75 -6.35 -8.87
C LYS A 120 -20.89 -5.56 -7.87
N THR A 121 -20.10 -6.23 -7.04
CA THR A 121 -19.16 -5.61 -6.09
C THR A 121 -17.82 -5.40 -6.79
N ASN A 122 -17.23 -4.22 -6.64
CA ASN A 122 -15.85 -3.99 -7.06
C ASN A 122 -14.88 -4.60 -6.04
N PHE A 123 -13.85 -5.24 -6.54
CA PHE A 123 -12.78 -5.77 -5.69
C PHE A 123 -11.43 -5.21 -6.13
N ALA A 124 -10.52 -5.05 -5.20
CA ALA A 124 -9.11 -4.81 -5.49
C ALA A 124 -8.23 -5.73 -4.65
N ILE A 125 -7.09 -6.11 -5.15
CA ILE A 125 -6.13 -6.94 -4.42
C ILE A 125 -4.73 -6.37 -4.55
N ILE A 126 -4.02 -6.25 -3.44
CA ILE A 126 -2.64 -5.76 -3.41
C ILE A 126 -1.70 -6.94 -3.64
N ASP A 127 -0.67 -6.72 -4.48
CA ASP A 127 0.40 -7.67 -4.82
C ASP A 127 0.03 -8.87 -5.70
N VAL A 128 -1.17 -8.88 -6.25
CA VAL A 128 -1.61 -9.95 -7.16
C VAL A 128 -1.97 -9.39 -8.53
N ASP A 129 -1.46 -10.04 -9.57
CA ASP A 129 -1.89 -9.79 -10.94
C ASP A 129 -3.32 -10.32 -11.15
N ALA A 130 -4.29 -9.40 -11.25
CA ALA A 130 -5.69 -9.76 -11.42
C ALA A 130 -5.95 -10.53 -12.73
N THR A 131 -5.07 -10.42 -13.73
CA THR A 131 -5.21 -11.14 -15.01
C THR A 131 -4.82 -12.61 -14.92
N THR A 132 -4.10 -12.99 -13.86
CA THR A 132 -3.68 -14.39 -13.58
C THR A 132 -4.60 -15.11 -12.60
N LEU A 133 -5.53 -14.38 -11.96
CA LEU A 133 -6.49 -14.98 -11.04
C LEU A 133 -7.32 -16.06 -11.74
N LYS A 134 -7.67 -17.09 -10.98
CA LYS A 134 -8.55 -18.15 -11.45
C LYS A 134 -9.84 -17.55 -12.03
N GLU A 135 -10.23 -18.01 -13.22
CA GLU A 135 -11.40 -17.55 -13.96
C GLU A 135 -11.40 -16.05 -14.37
N LYS A 136 -10.31 -15.32 -14.10
CA LYS A 136 -10.07 -13.93 -14.53
C LYS A 136 -11.27 -12.99 -14.28
N PRO A 137 -11.71 -12.81 -13.03
CA PRO A 137 -12.89 -12.04 -12.69
C PRO A 137 -12.75 -10.59 -13.17
N LYS A 138 -13.78 -10.09 -13.88
CA LYS A 138 -13.76 -8.76 -14.51
C LYS A 138 -13.97 -7.60 -13.52
N ASN A 139 -14.34 -7.89 -12.29
CA ASN A 139 -14.60 -6.95 -11.21
C ASN A 139 -13.45 -6.87 -10.19
N VAL A 140 -12.28 -7.46 -10.47
CA VAL A 140 -11.08 -7.37 -9.63
C VAL A 140 -10.01 -6.51 -10.28
N LEU A 141 -9.47 -5.54 -9.55
CA LEU A 141 -8.31 -4.73 -9.94
C LEU A 141 -7.09 -5.21 -9.16
N GLY A 142 -6.00 -5.56 -9.84
CA GLY A 142 -4.71 -5.82 -9.21
C GLY A 142 -3.96 -4.52 -8.94
N LEU A 143 -3.40 -4.39 -7.74
CA LEU A 143 -2.56 -3.26 -7.32
C LEU A 143 -1.13 -3.77 -7.18
N LEU A 144 -0.34 -3.61 -8.23
CA LEU A 144 1.02 -4.12 -8.31
C LEU A 144 2.05 -3.01 -8.09
N PHE A 145 3.19 -3.39 -7.57
CA PHE A 145 4.30 -2.49 -7.36
C PHE A 145 5.55 -2.99 -8.09
N ARG A 146 6.46 -2.07 -8.40
CA ARG A 146 7.78 -2.38 -8.94
C ARG A 146 8.80 -2.39 -7.80
N GLU A 147 8.64 -3.36 -6.90
CA GLU A 147 9.46 -3.51 -5.71
C GLU A 147 10.95 -3.65 -6.04
N GLN A 148 11.28 -4.26 -7.19
CA GLN A 148 12.65 -4.37 -7.66
C GLN A 148 13.31 -3.01 -7.91
N GLU A 149 12.54 -1.97 -8.25
CA GLU A 149 13.11 -0.64 -8.47
C GLU A 149 13.63 -0.02 -7.17
N VAL A 150 12.86 -0.10 -6.09
CA VAL A 150 13.29 0.42 -4.79
C VAL A 150 14.27 -0.53 -4.10
N GLY A 151 14.12 -1.84 -4.29
CA GLY A 151 15.12 -2.83 -3.88
C GLY A 151 16.49 -2.49 -4.45
N TYR A 152 16.57 -2.20 -5.77
CA TYR A 152 17.80 -1.79 -6.43
C TYR A 152 18.42 -0.54 -5.80
N LEU A 153 17.63 0.47 -5.48
CA LEU A 153 18.14 1.67 -4.80
C LEU A 153 18.67 1.37 -3.41
N ALA A 154 17.98 0.52 -2.66
CA ALA A 154 18.38 0.12 -1.31
C ALA A 154 19.69 -0.68 -1.34
N GLY A 155 19.83 -1.63 -2.27
CA GLY A 155 21.04 -2.40 -2.44
C GLY A 155 22.23 -1.57 -2.93
N TYR A 156 21.99 -0.67 -3.89
CA TYR A 156 23.01 0.25 -4.37
C TYR A 156 23.52 1.17 -3.25
N LEU A 157 22.62 1.72 -2.43
CA LEU A 157 22.99 2.50 -1.24
C LEU A 157 23.77 1.65 -0.23
N ALA A 158 23.28 0.44 0.07
CA ALA A 158 23.92 -0.46 1.04
C ALA A 158 25.36 -0.78 0.64
N ALA A 159 25.61 -1.18 -0.60
CA ALA A 159 26.94 -1.49 -1.07
C ALA A 159 27.89 -0.27 -1.05
N LEU A 160 27.39 0.93 -1.40
CA LEU A 160 28.19 2.15 -1.29
C LEU A 160 28.57 2.50 0.15
N VAL A 161 27.70 2.21 1.11
CA VAL A 161 27.97 2.41 2.54
C VAL A 161 28.93 1.35 3.05
N GLU A 162 28.75 0.09 2.64
CA GLU A 162 29.61 -1.03 3.02
C GLU A 162 31.05 -0.82 2.59
N LYS A 163 31.29 -0.34 1.38
CA LYS A 163 32.65 -0.01 0.85
C LYS A 163 33.40 1.04 1.66
N GLN A 164 32.76 1.74 2.57
CA GLN A 164 33.45 2.70 3.45
C GLN A 164 34.02 2.04 4.71
N LYS A 165 33.69 0.79 4.96
CA LYS A 165 34.14 -0.01 6.08
C LYS A 165 35.39 -0.81 5.69
N ALA A 166 36.27 -1.06 6.64
CA ALA A 166 37.36 -2.00 6.45
C ALA A 166 36.88 -3.46 6.53
N GLY A 167 37.45 -4.33 5.73
CA GLY A 167 37.17 -5.76 5.71
C GLY A 167 36.36 -6.20 4.51
N PRO A 168 35.85 -7.45 4.50
CA PRO A 168 35.04 -7.96 3.41
C PRO A 168 33.69 -7.24 3.31
N ASP A 169 33.26 -6.93 2.10
CA ASP A 169 31.95 -6.33 1.84
C ASP A 169 30.87 -7.43 1.84
N VAL A 170 30.05 -7.49 2.91
CA VAL A 170 29.01 -8.49 3.11
C VAL A 170 27.74 -7.82 3.58
N ILE A 171 26.62 -8.05 2.87
CA ILE A 171 25.29 -7.55 3.24
C ILE A 171 24.28 -8.69 3.19
N GLY A 172 23.20 -8.56 3.97
CA GLY A 172 22.15 -9.57 4.09
C GLY A 172 20.76 -9.07 3.72
N SER A 173 19.88 -10.02 3.43
CA SER A 173 18.43 -9.80 3.28
C SER A 173 17.63 -10.92 3.94
N VAL A 174 16.55 -10.56 4.65
CA VAL A 174 15.67 -11.48 5.36
C VAL A 174 14.26 -11.34 4.80
N GLY A 175 13.81 -12.34 4.04
CA GLY A 175 12.44 -12.44 3.55
C GLY A 175 11.52 -13.13 4.56
N GLY A 176 10.22 -12.81 4.53
CA GLY A 176 9.19 -13.57 5.24
C GLY A 176 8.94 -14.90 4.53
N MET A 177 8.11 -14.89 3.50
CA MET A 177 7.84 -16.05 2.63
C MET A 177 8.49 -15.81 1.26
N LYS A 178 8.81 -16.90 0.55
CA LYS A 178 9.26 -16.81 -0.84
C LYS A 178 8.03 -16.58 -1.75
N GLU A 179 7.65 -15.33 -1.89
CA GLU A 179 6.52 -14.87 -2.70
C GLU A 179 6.98 -13.81 -3.71
N PRO A 180 6.29 -13.64 -4.86
CA PRO A 180 6.73 -12.71 -5.91
C PRO A 180 7.01 -11.28 -5.44
N PRO A 181 6.22 -10.61 -4.57
CA PRO A 181 6.54 -9.26 -4.10
C PRO A 181 7.79 -9.22 -3.22
N VAL A 182 8.04 -10.26 -2.41
CA VAL A 182 9.25 -10.39 -1.57
C VAL A 182 10.47 -10.59 -2.43
N ASP A 183 10.38 -11.54 -3.37
CA ASP A 183 11.48 -11.84 -4.29
C ASP A 183 11.85 -10.62 -5.15
N ARG A 184 10.88 -9.80 -5.60
CA ARG A 184 11.17 -8.57 -6.34
C ARG A 184 11.98 -7.57 -5.52
N PHE A 185 11.65 -7.35 -4.25
CA PHE A 185 12.46 -6.50 -3.38
C PHE A 185 13.90 -7.02 -3.26
N ILE A 186 14.05 -8.31 -2.94
CA ILE A 186 15.36 -8.94 -2.68
C ILE A 186 16.19 -9.01 -3.96
N ALA A 187 15.62 -9.43 -5.08
CA ALA A 187 16.34 -9.49 -6.36
C ALA A 187 16.82 -8.11 -6.82
N GLY A 188 15.96 -7.08 -6.65
CA GLY A 188 16.37 -5.71 -6.89
C GLY A 188 17.52 -5.28 -5.98
N TYR A 189 17.46 -5.60 -4.69
CA TYR A 189 18.48 -5.31 -3.69
C TYR A 189 19.84 -5.91 -4.09
N GLN A 190 19.84 -7.19 -4.44
CA GLN A 190 21.03 -7.90 -4.89
C GLN A 190 21.63 -7.26 -6.15
N ALA A 191 20.82 -7.02 -7.18
CA ALA A 191 21.26 -6.41 -8.43
C ALA A 191 21.80 -4.98 -8.24
N GLY A 192 21.20 -4.19 -7.35
CA GLY A 192 21.65 -2.86 -7.01
C GLY A 192 22.99 -2.87 -6.28
N ALA A 193 23.16 -3.81 -5.35
CA ALA A 193 24.41 -3.99 -4.61
C ALA A 193 25.56 -4.42 -5.52
N GLU A 194 25.38 -5.42 -6.35
CA GLU A 194 26.36 -5.88 -7.35
C GLU A 194 26.73 -4.77 -8.35
N LYS A 195 25.78 -3.91 -8.70
CA LYS A 195 26.07 -2.76 -9.58
C LYS A 195 27.00 -1.75 -8.93
N ALA A 196 26.86 -1.52 -7.62
CA ALA A 196 27.72 -0.60 -6.87
C ALA A 196 29.07 -1.23 -6.50
N ASP A 197 29.06 -2.53 -6.25
CA ASP A 197 30.20 -3.35 -5.87
C ASP A 197 30.11 -4.77 -6.42
N PRO A 198 30.76 -5.08 -7.56
CA PRO A 198 30.72 -6.40 -8.18
C PRO A 198 31.31 -7.54 -7.32
N GLY A 199 32.07 -7.21 -6.28
CA GLY A 199 32.70 -8.19 -5.38
C GLY A 199 31.96 -8.43 -4.08
N ILE A 200 30.84 -7.74 -3.86
CA ILE A 200 30.06 -7.82 -2.61
C ILE A 200 29.48 -9.23 -2.40
N LYS A 201 29.62 -9.74 -1.17
CA LYS A 201 28.97 -10.99 -0.78
C LYS A 201 27.54 -10.71 -0.33
N LEU A 202 26.60 -11.43 -0.93
CA LEU A 202 25.17 -11.31 -0.66
C LEU A 202 24.70 -12.55 0.13
N LEU A 203 24.10 -12.31 1.30
CA LEU A 203 23.43 -13.33 2.10
C LEU A 203 21.93 -13.16 1.98
N ASN A 204 21.18 -14.26 1.88
CA ASN A 204 19.72 -14.24 1.84
C ASN A 204 19.14 -15.41 2.61
N GLY A 205 18.08 -15.15 3.38
CA GLY A 205 17.32 -16.17 4.08
C GLY A 205 15.84 -15.83 4.17
N TYR A 206 15.00 -16.84 4.32
CA TYR A 206 13.56 -16.67 4.55
C TYR A 206 13.21 -17.22 5.92
N SER A 207 12.45 -16.44 6.72
CA SER A 207 12.00 -16.84 8.06
C SER A 207 10.83 -17.82 8.04
N HIS A 208 10.14 -17.93 6.90
CA HIS A 208 8.88 -18.65 6.72
C HIS A 208 7.80 -18.22 7.70
N ASP A 209 7.83 -16.94 8.08
CA ASP A 209 6.86 -16.34 9.01
C ASP A 209 6.65 -14.84 8.73
N TRP A 210 5.45 -14.34 9.01
CA TRP A 210 5.12 -12.93 8.87
C TRP A 210 5.03 -12.18 10.20
N VAL A 211 4.96 -12.89 11.33
CA VAL A 211 4.60 -12.34 12.65
C VAL A 211 5.69 -12.56 13.69
N ASP A 212 6.26 -13.76 13.74
CA ASP A 212 7.26 -14.15 14.75
C ASP A 212 8.60 -13.45 14.54
N GLN A 213 8.83 -12.38 15.30
CA GLN A 213 10.05 -11.59 15.21
C GLN A 213 11.32 -12.38 15.59
N ALA A 214 11.20 -13.42 16.43
CA ALA A 214 12.36 -14.23 16.81
C ALA A 214 12.94 -14.99 15.61
N LYS A 215 12.11 -15.50 14.71
CA LYS A 215 12.55 -16.18 13.49
C LYS A 215 13.34 -15.27 12.57
N CYS A 216 12.83 -14.06 12.30
CA CYS A 216 13.55 -13.09 11.47
C CYS A 216 14.85 -12.62 12.15
N LYS A 217 14.83 -12.46 13.47
CA LYS A 217 16.02 -12.11 14.25
C LYS A 217 17.10 -13.19 14.16
N GLU A 218 16.72 -14.46 14.22
CA GLU A 218 17.63 -15.59 14.09
C GLU A 218 18.34 -15.59 12.72
N VAL A 219 17.59 -15.43 11.63
CA VAL A 219 18.17 -15.35 10.27
C VAL A 219 19.15 -14.19 10.17
N ALA A 220 18.78 -13.00 10.67
CA ALA A 220 19.64 -11.83 10.65
C ALA A 220 20.92 -12.02 11.50
N LEU A 221 20.80 -12.62 12.69
CA LEU A 221 21.97 -12.90 13.53
C LEU A 221 22.93 -13.89 12.88
N ASN A 222 22.44 -14.88 12.14
CA ASN A 222 23.26 -15.82 11.36
C ASN A 222 24.01 -15.10 10.25
N HIS A 223 23.35 -14.18 9.51
CA HIS A 223 24.00 -13.34 8.49
C HIS A 223 25.08 -12.43 9.11
N ILE A 224 24.79 -11.78 10.23
CA ILE A 224 25.73 -10.91 10.93
C ILE A 224 26.95 -11.71 11.43
N ALA A 225 26.72 -12.92 11.96
CA ALA A 225 27.82 -13.84 12.35
C ALA A 225 28.68 -14.27 11.16
N ALA A 226 28.10 -14.31 9.94
CA ALA A 226 28.82 -14.58 8.68
C ALA A 226 29.45 -13.30 8.06
N GLY A 227 29.45 -12.18 8.78
CA GLY A 227 30.12 -10.93 8.43
C GLY A 227 29.23 -9.83 7.84
N SER A 228 27.93 -10.04 7.72
CA SER A 228 27.02 -9.01 7.24
C SER A 228 26.98 -7.80 8.18
N SER A 229 27.07 -6.60 7.63
CA SER A 229 26.98 -5.35 8.38
C SER A 229 25.77 -4.49 7.99
N ILE A 230 24.96 -4.96 7.05
CA ILE A 230 23.71 -4.33 6.65
C ILE A 230 22.67 -5.42 6.41
N GLU A 231 21.53 -5.35 7.12
CA GLU A 231 20.43 -6.31 7.01
C GLU A 231 19.17 -5.64 6.44
N PHE A 232 18.71 -6.11 5.29
CA PHE A 232 17.45 -5.68 4.68
C PHE A 232 16.32 -6.62 5.05
N GLN A 233 15.29 -6.14 5.75
CA GLN A 233 14.11 -6.91 6.07
C GLN A 233 13.01 -6.76 5.01
N VAL A 234 12.40 -7.87 4.59
CA VAL A 234 11.24 -7.96 3.69
C VAL A 234 10.26 -8.98 4.24
N ALA A 235 9.80 -8.78 5.50
CA ALA A 235 9.12 -9.82 6.26
C ALA A 235 7.96 -9.31 7.14
N GLY A 236 7.35 -8.17 6.78
CA GLY A 236 6.21 -7.63 7.54
C GLY A 236 6.53 -7.42 9.02
N GLY A 237 5.66 -7.87 9.93
CA GLY A 237 5.85 -7.76 11.38
C GLY A 237 7.05 -8.56 11.89
N CYS A 238 7.33 -9.74 11.33
CA CYS A 238 8.53 -10.55 11.64
C CYS A 238 9.81 -9.75 11.40
N GLY A 239 9.86 -8.93 10.33
CA GLY A 239 11.03 -8.15 9.94
C GLY A 239 11.50 -7.13 10.97
N LEU A 240 10.66 -6.75 11.95
CA LEU A 240 11.08 -5.93 13.09
C LEU A 240 12.16 -6.65 13.91
N GLY A 241 12.16 -7.99 13.95
CA GLY A 241 13.20 -8.79 14.56
C GLY A 241 14.56 -8.66 13.87
N THR A 242 14.58 -8.54 12.53
CA THR A 242 15.78 -8.25 11.77
C THR A 242 16.38 -6.88 12.13
N LEU A 243 15.53 -5.85 12.24
CA LEU A 243 15.96 -4.51 12.65
C LEU A 243 16.43 -4.48 14.12
N ASP A 244 15.83 -5.30 14.99
CA ASP A 244 16.28 -5.45 16.37
C ASP A 244 17.66 -6.15 16.46
N ALA A 245 17.89 -7.20 15.65
CA ALA A 245 19.21 -7.82 15.52
C ALA A 245 20.28 -6.81 15.06
N ALA A 246 19.96 -6.00 14.04
CA ALA A 246 20.84 -4.96 13.54
C ALA A 246 21.19 -3.94 14.63
N LYS A 247 20.21 -3.51 15.42
CA LYS A 247 20.39 -2.61 16.56
C LYS A 247 21.29 -3.23 17.63
N GLU A 248 21.01 -4.48 18.04
CA GLU A 248 21.78 -5.21 19.06
C GLU A 248 23.25 -5.36 18.67
N ARG A 249 23.50 -5.72 17.42
CA ARG A 249 24.84 -5.97 16.87
C ARG A 249 25.54 -4.71 16.37
N ARG A 250 24.87 -3.55 16.45
CA ARG A 250 25.40 -2.25 15.99
C ARG A 250 25.77 -2.23 14.50
N VAL A 251 25.01 -2.94 13.69
CA VAL A 251 25.07 -2.91 12.23
C VAL A 251 23.87 -2.13 11.68
N TRP A 252 23.85 -1.89 10.37
CA TRP A 252 22.73 -1.18 9.76
C TRP A 252 21.55 -2.10 9.48
N GLY A 253 20.33 -1.56 9.66
CA GLY A 253 19.10 -2.18 9.19
C GLY A 253 18.48 -1.36 8.06
N ILE A 254 17.83 -2.03 7.11
CA ILE A 254 17.00 -1.40 6.08
C ILE A 254 15.56 -1.89 6.28
N GLY A 255 14.62 -0.94 6.42
CA GLY A 255 13.21 -1.21 6.59
C GLY A 255 12.50 -1.47 5.26
N VAL A 256 11.22 -1.88 5.32
CA VAL A 256 10.36 -2.12 4.15
C VAL A 256 8.98 -1.50 4.32
N ASP A 257 8.29 -1.27 3.21
CA ASP A 257 6.93 -0.74 3.07
C ASP A 257 6.77 0.69 3.60
N ALA A 258 6.91 0.90 4.90
CA ALA A 258 6.89 2.21 5.55
C ALA A 258 8.30 2.75 5.79
N ASP A 259 8.41 4.07 5.98
CA ASP A 259 9.65 4.64 6.51
C ASP A 259 9.80 4.27 8.00
N GLN A 260 10.66 3.31 8.27
CA GLN A 260 10.90 2.76 9.61
C GLN A 260 12.06 3.46 10.35
N SER A 261 12.52 4.62 9.88
CA SER A 261 13.59 5.42 10.51
C SER A 261 13.28 5.81 11.98
N PHE A 262 12.00 5.81 12.36
CA PHE A 262 11.57 6.06 13.73
C PHE A 262 12.00 4.97 14.74
N LEU A 263 12.42 3.79 14.28
CA LEU A 263 12.92 2.71 15.13
C LEU A 263 14.30 2.99 15.71
N GLY A 264 15.02 3.95 15.14
CA GLY A 264 16.28 4.42 15.70
C GLY A 264 17.39 4.66 14.68
N PRO A 265 18.56 5.15 15.17
CA PRO A 265 19.67 5.58 14.32
C PRO A 265 20.43 4.43 13.63
N HIS A 266 20.08 3.19 13.91
CA HIS A 266 20.60 1.99 13.24
C HIS A 266 19.86 1.73 11.90
N VAL A 267 18.73 2.40 11.64
CA VAL A 267 18.03 2.28 10.36
C VAL A 267 18.73 3.16 9.33
N LEU A 268 19.34 2.52 8.33
CA LEU A 268 20.03 3.19 7.23
C LEU A 268 19.06 3.94 6.33
N THR A 269 18.00 3.28 5.93
CA THR A 269 16.85 3.77 5.16
C THR A 269 15.73 2.74 5.18
N SER A 270 14.68 2.95 4.40
CA SER A 270 13.61 1.96 4.16
C SER A 270 13.25 1.90 2.68
N ALA A 271 13.01 0.70 2.16
CA ALA A 271 12.46 0.49 0.83
C ALA A 271 10.93 0.68 0.89
N VAL A 272 10.48 1.92 0.71
CA VAL A 272 9.09 2.33 0.89
C VAL A 272 8.22 1.87 -0.28
N LYS A 273 7.05 1.34 0.03
CA LYS A 273 6.00 0.91 -0.89
C LYS A 273 4.69 1.61 -0.51
N ARG A 274 4.20 2.48 -1.39
CA ARG A 274 3.07 3.37 -1.11
C ARG A 274 1.72 2.67 -1.23
N VAL A 275 1.53 1.64 -0.39
CA VAL A 275 0.27 0.92 -0.27
C VAL A 275 -0.88 1.87 0.11
N ASP A 276 -0.61 2.84 0.98
CA ASP A 276 -1.54 3.91 1.36
C ASP A 276 -2.08 4.69 0.16
N GLU A 277 -1.21 5.02 -0.79
CA GLU A 277 -1.57 5.76 -2.00
C GLU A 277 -2.41 4.89 -2.95
N SER A 278 -2.01 3.63 -3.16
CA SER A 278 -2.74 2.71 -4.04
C SER A 278 -4.17 2.47 -3.56
N VAL A 279 -4.37 2.29 -2.26
CA VAL A 279 -5.70 2.16 -1.64
C VAL A 279 -6.51 3.44 -1.81
N TYR A 280 -5.93 4.60 -1.49
CA TYR A 280 -6.61 5.88 -1.62
C TYR A 280 -7.04 6.17 -3.07
N LEU A 281 -6.16 5.97 -4.05
CA LEU A 281 -6.45 6.20 -5.46
C LEU A 281 -7.52 5.24 -5.99
N THR A 282 -7.50 3.96 -5.56
CA THR A 282 -8.52 2.98 -5.93
C THR A 282 -9.90 3.39 -5.42
N ILE A 283 -9.99 3.88 -4.17
CA ILE A 283 -11.25 4.38 -3.59
C ILE A 283 -11.73 5.63 -4.35
N LEU A 284 -10.80 6.53 -4.70
CA LEU A 284 -11.09 7.73 -5.49
C LEU A 284 -11.64 7.37 -6.89
N ASP A 285 -11.05 6.36 -7.54
CA ASP A 285 -11.52 5.87 -8.84
C ASP A 285 -12.94 5.29 -8.76
N VAL A 286 -13.24 4.50 -7.73
CA VAL A 286 -14.62 4.01 -7.51
C VAL A 286 -15.58 5.18 -7.30
N LYS A 287 -15.22 6.14 -6.46
CA LYS A 287 -16.04 7.33 -6.18
C LYS A 287 -16.34 8.13 -7.44
N ASN A 288 -15.37 8.22 -8.35
CA ASN A 288 -15.48 8.98 -9.60
C ASN A 288 -16.03 8.16 -10.78
N GLY A 289 -16.46 6.91 -10.57
CA GLY A 289 -16.94 6.02 -11.64
C GLY A 289 -15.86 5.58 -12.63
N LYS A 290 -14.58 5.71 -12.26
CA LYS A 290 -13.41 5.38 -13.09
C LYS A 290 -12.83 3.99 -12.82
N PHE A 291 -13.34 3.29 -11.81
CA PHE A 291 -12.86 1.93 -11.50
C PHE A 291 -12.99 1.00 -12.72
N ARG A 292 -11.95 0.21 -12.96
CA ARG A 292 -11.90 -0.77 -14.05
C ARG A 292 -11.21 -2.04 -13.52
N GLY A 293 -11.99 -3.08 -13.29
CA GLY A 293 -11.49 -4.41 -12.95
C GLY A 293 -11.01 -5.22 -14.17
N GLY A 294 -10.52 -6.45 -13.95
CA GLY A 294 -9.96 -7.33 -14.96
C GLY A 294 -8.60 -6.88 -15.49
N ARG A 295 -7.90 -6.01 -14.78
CA ARG A 295 -6.61 -5.40 -15.14
C ARG A 295 -5.79 -5.07 -13.90
N ASN A 296 -4.59 -4.54 -14.11
CA ASN A 296 -3.72 -4.08 -13.04
C ASN A 296 -3.46 -2.57 -13.10
N SER A 297 -3.25 -1.97 -11.94
CA SER A 297 -2.57 -0.69 -11.77
C SER A 297 -1.17 -0.96 -11.23
N VAL A 298 -0.15 -0.36 -11.83
CA VAL A 298 1.26 -0.62 -11.48
C VAL A 298 1.90 0.66 -10.94
N PHE A 299 2.53 0.56 -9.78
CA PHE A 299 3.12 1.65 -9.02
C PHE A 299 4.64 1.46 -8.93
N GLY A 300 5.40 2.24 -9.67
CA GLY A 300 6.86 2.24 -9.65
C GLY A 300 7.44 3.58 -9.17
N LEU A 301 8.75 3.77 -9.32
CA LEU A 301 9.45 5.03 -9.02
C LEU A 301 8.87 6.21 -9.81
N LYS A 302 8.53 6.00 -11.08
CA LYS A 302 7.94 7.02 -11.97
C LYS A 302 6.62 7.56 -11.43
N GLN A 303 5.81 6.72 -10.77
CA GLN A 303 4.52 7.07 -10.18
C GLN A 303 4.63 7.46 -8.70
N ASN A 304 5.85 7.53 -8.14
CA ASN A 304 6.08 7.65 -6.70
C ASN A 304 5.38 6.55 -5.87
N GLY A 305 5.18 5.38 -6.47
CA GLY A 305 4.57 4.23 -5.81
C GLY A 305 5.54 3.45 -4.94
N VAL A 306 6.84 3.57 -5.23
CA VAL A 306 7.95 3.07 -4.43
C VAL A 306 9.03 4.12 -4.32
N GLY A 307 9.93 4.02 -3.35
CA GLY A 307 11.04 4.95 -3.17
C GLY A 307 11.80 4.69 -1.88
N LEU A 308 12.95 5.33 -1.69
CA LEU A 308 13.63 5.26 -0.40
C LEU A 308 12.95 6.19 0.61
N GLY A 309 12.84 5.73 1.85
CA GLY A 309 12.52 6.53 3.02
C GLY A 309 13.67 7.45 3.40
N LYS A 310 13.60 8.01 4.61
CA LYS A 310 14.67 8.86 5.12
C LYS A 310 16.00 8.09 5.15
N ILE A 311 16.99 8.60 4.43
CA ILE A 311 18.36 8.09 4.51
C ILE A 311 19.02 8.64 5.78
N SER A 312 19.76 7.80 6.51
CA SER A 312 20.48 8.19 7.72
C SER A 312 21.40 9.39 7.44
N PRO A 313 21.42 10.42 8.32
CA PRO A 313 22.31 11.58 8.16
C PRO A 313 23.81 11.21 8.30
N LYS A 314 24.12 10.00 8.73
CA LYS A 314 25.50 9.50 8.76
C LYS A 314 26.02 9.10 7.38
N VAL A 315 25.15 8.99 6.37
CA VAL A 315 25.55 8.68 4.99
C VAL A 315 26.10 9.96 4.34
N PRO A 316 27.32 9.91 3.74
CA PRO A 316 27.89 11.05 3.06
C PRO A 316 27.00 11.57 1.93
N ARG A 317 26.95 12.88 1.75
CA ARG A 317 26.15 13.52 0.71
C ARG A 317 26.46 13.00 -0.69
N SER A 318 27.72 12.75 -0.98
CA SER A 318 28.18 12.20 -2.27
C SER A 318 27.59 10.81 -2.57
N VAL A 319 27.33 10.00 -1.55
CA VAL A 319 26.63 8.69 -1.69
C VAL A 319 25.16 8.93 -2.00
N VAL A 320 24.51 9.82 -1.25
CA VAL A 320 23.09 10.17 -1.49
C VAL A 320 22.88 10.69 -2.91
N ASP A 321 23.77 11.58 -3.40
CA ASP A 321 23.67 12.15 -4.75
C ASP A 321 23.81 11.06 -5.85
N ARG A 322 24.67 10.06 -5.63
CA ARG A 322 24.78 8.90 -6.53
C ARG A 322 23.50 8.07 -6.56
N VAL A 323 22.89 7.81 -5.40
CA VAL A 323 21.63 7.06 -5.29
C VAL A 323 20.49 7.82 -5.98
N GLU A 324 20.39 9.14 -5.79
CA GLU A 324 19.38 9.97 -6.46
C GLU A 324 19.55 9.98 -7.98
N LYS A 325 20.80 9.96 -8.48
CA LYS A 325 21.06 9.79 -9.92
C LYS A 325 20.52 8.45 -10.43
N ILE A 326 20.80 7.35 -9.73
CA ILE A 326 20.27 6.02 -10.09
C ILE A 326 18.74 6.02 -10.06
N ARG A 327 18.12 6.64 -9.04
CA ARG A 327 16.66 6.79 -8.96
C ARG A 327 16.10 7.49 -10.21
N ALA A 328 16.72 8.59 -10.61
CA ALA A 328 16.32 9.33 -11.80
C ALA A 328 16.48 8.50 -13.09
N ASP A 329 17.57 7.74 -13.20
CA ASP A 329 17.87 6.90 -14.37
C ASP A 329 16.88 5.70 -14.47
N ILE A 330 16.46 5.09 -13.35
CA ILE A 330 15.41 4.07 -13.34
C ILE A 330 14.04 4.68 -13.70
N ALA A 331 13.66 5.80 -13.08
CA ALA A 331 12.39 6.47 -13.35
C ALA A 331 12.26 6.93 -14.81
N ALA A 332 13.39 7.29 -15.44
CA ALA A 332 13.47 7.65 -16.85
C ALA A 332 13.56 6.43 -17.80
N GLY A 333 13.65 5.20 -17.26
CA GLY A 333 13.79 3.96 -18.05
C GLY A 333 15.18 3.73 -18.65
N LYS A 334 16.20 4.49 -18.25
CA LYS A 334 17.59 4.28 -18.68
C LYS A 334 18.19 3.03 -18.04
N ILE A 335 17.80 2.73 -16.82
CA ILE A 335 18.07 1.46 -16.16
C ILE A 335 16.78 0.65 -16.18
N SER A 336 16.79 -0.48 -16.85
CA SER A 336 15.65 -1.39 -17.04
C SER A 336 16.12 -2.84 -16.91
N GLY A 337 15.19 -3.80 -16.93
CA GLY A 337 15.53 -5.21 -16.81
C GLY A 337 16.05 -5.59 -15.42
N ILE A 338 15.70 -4.83 -14.37
CA ILE A 338 16.04 -5.18 -12.98
C ILE A 338 15.39 -6.52 -12.65
N PRO A 339 16.16 -7.51 -12.13
CA PRO A 339 15.64 -8.84 -11.78
C PRO A 339 14.44 -8.78 -10.83
N THR A 340 13.52 -9.73 -11.00
CA THR A 340 12.28 -9.85 -10.21
C THR A 340 12.20 -11.16 -9.42
N THR A 341 13.19 -12.02 -9.58
CA THR A 341 13.32 -13.30 -8.89
C THR A 341 14.71 -13.44 -8.30
N VAL A 342 14.77 -13.95 -7.09
CA VAL A 342 16.03 -14.28 -6.40
C VAL A 342 16.62 -15.51 -7.07
N SER A 343 17.91 -15.42 -7.47
CA SER A 343 18.68 -16.51 -8.07
C SER A 343 19.03 -17.61 -7.07
#